data_bce13ff404932ff2461a217c67276779
#
_entry.id   bce13ff404932ff2461a217c67276779
#
_cell.length_a   1.000
_cell.length_b   1.000
_cell.length_c   1.000
_cell.angle_alpha   90.00
_cell.angle_beta   90.00
_cell.angle_gamma   90.00
#
_symmetry.space_group_name_H-M   'P 1'
#
loop_
_entity.id
_entity.type
_entity.pdbx_description
1 polymer ?
#
loop_
_entity_poly.entity_id
_entity_poly.type
_entity_poly.pdbx_seq_one_letter_code
_entity_poly.pdbx_strand_id
1 'polypeptide(L)'
;TPQDIISDFSYICLLLTIKFEYMENISRRTAIKTFLAGGVALATTGIEAAAAAKKKTDVKEPLKGNVRHSVSKWCFGDYKLDEFCEICKHIGIESVELLDPVDWPIVQKHGLTVAMAQGAGLGIDRGFNDPALHDELVASYEKVIPMVADAGLTNLICFSGRRNGVTDLQGWENCEKGLKRLIPLAEKHKVVLTMELLNSVGHKDYLCDHTVWGAELCRRIGSPNFKLLYD
;
A
#
# COMPACT_ATOMS: atom_id res chain seq x y z
N THR A 1 -20.42 -3.62 -19.63
CA THR A 1 -19.59 -4.82 -19.86
C THR A 1 -18.26 -4.65 -19.13
N PRO A 2 -17.50 -5.70 -18.78
CA PRO A 2 -16.22 -5.57 -18.06
C PRO A 2 -15.16 -4.72 -18.75
N GLN A 3 -15.31 -4.42 -20.03
CA GLN A 3 -14.42 -3.56 -20.81
C GLN A 3 -14.56 -2.07 -20.49
N ASP A 4 -15.72 -1.63 -20.00
CA ASP A 4 -15.97 -0.21 -19.72
C ASP A 4 -15.29 0.27 -18.43
N ILE A 5 -15.05 -0.63 -17.47
CA ILE A 5 -14.38 -0.32 -16.20
C ILE A 5 -12.86 -0.16 -16.39
N ILE A 6 -12.27 -0.90 -17.33
CA ILE A 6 -10.82 -0.81 -17.64
C ILE A 6 -10.53 0.50 -18.39
N SER A 7 -11.46 1.03 -19.17
CA SER A 7 -11.30 2.32 -19.86
C SER A 7 -11.26 3.49 -18.89
N ASP A 8 -12.03 3.44 -17.81
CA ASP A 8 -12.05 4.50 -16.80
C ASP A 8 -10.77 4.56 -15.95
N PHE A 9 -10.17 3.39 -15.64
CA PHE A 9 -8.88 3.35 -14.94
C PHE A 9 -7.73 3.88 -15.80
N SER A 10 -7.73 3.55 -17.09
CA SER A 10 -6.76 4.11 -18.06
C SER A 10 -6.95 5.62 -18.24
N TYR A 11 -8.18 6.12 -18.15
CA TYR A 11 -8.49 7.55 -18.24
C TYR A 11 -8.01 8.32 -17.00
N ILE A 12 -8.12 7.74 -15.81
CA ILE A 12 -7.62 8.35 -14.57
C ILE A 12 -6.10 8.37 -14.56
N CYS A 13 -5.43 7.30 -14.99
CA CYS A 13 -3.97 7.30 -15.17
C CYS A 13 -3.51 8.28 -16.24
N LEU A 14 -4.21 8.36 -17.38
CA LEU A 14 -3.90 9.31 -18.45
C LEU A 14 -4.10 10.77 -18.01
N LEU A 15 -5.15 11.07 -17.25
CA LEU A 15 -5.39 12.41 -16.68
C LEU A 15 -4.35 12.79 -15.63
N LEU A 16 -3.81 11.82 -14.89
CA LEU A 16 -2.71 12.04 -13.96
C LEU A 16 -1.38 12.28 -14.72
N THR A 17 -1.13 11.56 -15.79
CA THR A 17 0.10 11.72 -16.61
C THR A 17 0.12 13.06 -17.35
N ILE A 18 -1.00 13.47 -17.96
CA ILE A 18 -1.11 14.77 -18.65
C ILE A 18 -1.03 15.95 -17.67
N LYS A 19 -1.46 15.77 -16.41
CA LYS A 19 -1.32 16.79 -15.36
C LYS A 19 0.11 16.93 -14.84
N PHE A 20 0.96 15.92 -14.94
CA PHE A 20 2.32 15.97 -14.41
C PHE A 20 3.21 16.91 -15.22
N GLU A 21 3.10 16.96 -16.53
CA GLU A 21 3.83 17.92 -17.38
C GLU A 21 3.36 19.38 -17.20
N TYR A 22 2.14 19.60 -16.70
CA TYR A 22 1.55 20.94 -16.56
C TYR A 22 1.56 21.48 -15.11
N MET A 23 1.95 20.68 -14.12
CA MET A 23 1.81 20.99 -12.69
C MET A 23 3.08 21.39 -11.96
N GLU A 24 4.06 21.97 -12.62
CA GLU A 24 5.22 22.54 -11.89
C GLU A 24 4.86 23.67 -10.90
N ASN A 25 3.61 24.19 -10.87
CA ASN A 25 3.33 25.40 -10.09
C ASN A 25 1.89 25.60 -9.56
N ILE A 26 1.08 24.56 -9.32
CA ILE A 26 -0.27 24.76 -8.74
C ILE A 26 -0.40 24.10 -7.36
N SER A 27 -0.62 24.92 -6.30
CA SER A 27 -0.87 24.39 -4.97
C SER A 27 -2.22 23.64 -4.90
N ARG A 28 -2.31 22.58 -4.07
CA ARG A 28 -3.55 21.79 -3.90
C ARG A 28 -4.77 22.63 -3.55
N ARG A 29 -4.59 23.72 -2.80
CA ARG A 29 -5.67 24.69 -2.48
C ARG A 29 -6.14 25.47 -3.69
N THR A 30 -5.25 25.80 -4.62
CA THR A 30 -5.58 26.49 -5.87
C THR A 30 -6.38 25.57 -6.79
N ALA A 31 -5.99 24.30 -6.93
CA ALA A 31 -6.72 23.33 -7.73
C ALA A 31 -8.16 23.11 -7.22
N ILE A 32 -8.36 22.99 -5.90
CA ILE A 32 -9.68 22.85 -5.30
C ILE A 32 -10.54 24.12 -5.49
N LYS A 33 -9.97 25.30 -5.31
CA LYS A 33 -10.68 26.58 -5.52
C LYS A 33 -11.07 26.81 -6.98
N THR A 34 -10.23 26.41 -7.93
CA THR A 34 -10.54 26.48 -9.36
C THR A 34 -11.67 25.54 -9.75
N PHE A 35 -11.72 24.35 -9.13
CA PHE A 35 -12.79 23.37 -9.36
C PHE A 35 -14.15 23.82 -8.80
N LEU A 36 -14.15 24.53 -7.66
CA LEU A 36 -15.37 25.05 -7.02
C LEU A 36 -15.85 26.38 -7.63
N ALA A 37 -14.99 27.13 -8.30
CA ALA A 37 -15.33 28.39 -8.94
C ALA A 37 -15.69 28.27 -10.44
N GLY A 38 -15.67 27.07 -11.00
CA GLY A 38 -15.88 26.77 -12.43
C GLY A 38 -17.34 26.73 -12.88
N GLY A 39 -18.18 27.64 -12.39
CA GLY A 39 -19.45 27.97 -13.00
C GLY A 39 -19.25 29.16 -13.96
N VAL A 40 -19.25 28.87 -15.25
CA VAL A 40 -19.50 29.76 -16.39
C VAL A 40 -19.11 31.24 -16.25
N ALA A 41 -17.97 31.63 -16.83
CA ALA A 41 -17.81 32.97 -17.43
C ALA A 41 -16.81 32.87 -18.59
N LEU A 42 -17.31 32.85 -19.79
CA LEU A 42 -16.60 33.30 -20.99
C LEU A 42 -16.35 34.82 -20.85
N ALA A 43 -15.11 35.22 -20.71
CA ALA A 43 -14.73 36.61 -20.97
C ALA A 43 -13.27 36.67 -21.42
N THR A 44 -13.11 37.02 -22.64
CA THR A 44 -11.90 37.54 -23.29
C THR A 44 -11.41 38.78 -22.58
N THR A 45 -10.35 38.69 -21.81
CA THR A 45 -9.33 39.72 -21.46
C THR A 45 -8.52 39.18 -20.28
N GLY A 46 -7.24 38.84 -20.45
CA GLY A 46 -6.44 38.49 -19.28
C GLY A 46 -5.14 37.75 -19.51
N ILE A 47 -4.51 37.88 -20.69
CA ILE A 47 -3.16 37.31 -20.86
C ILE A 47 -2.10 38.13 -20.10
N GLU A 48 -2.37 39.40 -19.81
CA GLU A 48 -1.41 40.28 -19.09
C GLU A 48 -1.47 40.09 -17.54
N ALA A 49 -2.59 39.65 -16.99
CA ALA A 49 -2.70 39.41 -15.53
C ALA A 49 -1.98 38.15 -15.05
N ALA A 50 -1.71 37.20 -15.96
CA ALA A 50 -1.00 35.97 -15.60
C ALA A 50 0.53 36.18 -15.46
N ALA A 51 1.08 37.21 -16.05
CA ALA A 51 2.52 37.52 -15.99
C ALA A 51 2.93 38.23 -14.68
N ALA A 52 2.01 38.93 -14.02
CA ALA A 52 2.28 39.64 -12.75
C ALA A 52 2.17 38.76 -11.49
N ALA A 53 1.63 37.54 -11.60
CA ALA A 53 1.51 36.60 -10.48
C ALA A 53 2.81 35.79 -10.21
N LYS A 54 3.87 35.99 -10.98
CA LYS A 54 5.16 35.32 -10.86
C LYS A 54 6.08 36.06 -9.88
N LYS A 55 5.78 36.00 -8.59
CA LYS A 55 6.74 36.03 -7.46
C LYS A 55 5.99 35.99 -6.12
N LYS A 56 5.32 34.90 -5.82
CA LYS A 56 5.17 34.49 -4.42
C LYS A 56 6.05 33.25 -4.28
N THR A 57 7.17 33.43 -3.59
CA THR A 57 7.96 32.32 -3.08
C THR A 57 7.00 31.37 -2.39
N ASP A 58 6.83 30.16 -2.94
CA ASP A 58 6.12 29.07 -2.27
C ASP A 58 6.90 28.73 -0.99
N VAL A 59 6.61 29.46 0.07
CA VAL A 59 6.92 28.99 1.42
C VAL A 59 5.93 27.83 1.63
N LYS A 60 6.38 26.61 1.31
CA LYS A 60 5.65 25.40 1.69
C LYS A 60 5.50 25.46 3.20
N GLU A 61 4.29 25.72 3.68
CA GLU A 61 4.03 25.52 5.11
C GLU A 61 4.43 24.08 5.46
N PRO A 62 5.24 23.88 6.51
CA PRO A 62 5.68 22.54 6.88
C PRO A 62 4.44 21.66 7.09
N LEU A 63 4.49 20.44 6.56
CA LEU A 63 3.45 19.45 6.80
C LEU A 63 3.35 19.24 8.31
N LYS A 64 2.12 19.14 8.82
CA LYS A 64 1.87 18.95 10.26
C LYS A 64 2.39 17.60 10.79
N GLY A 65 2.76 16.66 9.89
CA GLY A 65 3.32 15.36 10.25
C GLY A 65 2.34 14.42 10.97
N ASN A 66 1.04 14.74 10.96
CA ASN A 66 0.02 13.95 11.67
C ASN A 66 -0.31 12.62 10.96
N VAL A 67 -0.04 12.52 9.66
CA VAL A 67 -0.26 11.32 8.84
C VAL A 67 1.02 11.04 8.06
N ARG A 68 1.52 9.82 8.21
CA ARG A 68 2.65 9.33 7.43
C ARG A 68 2.10 8.68 6.16
N HIS A 69 2.64 9.07 5.03
CA HIS A 69 2.18 8.59 3.73
C HIS A 69 3.14 7.57 3.15
N SER A 70 2.58 6.50 2.60
CA SER A 70 3.30 5.51 1.81
C SER A 70 2.65 5.32 0.45
N VAL A 71 3.33 4.62 -0.45
CA VAL A 71 2.84 4.31 -1.79
C VAL A 71 3.34 2.95 -2.25
N SER A 72 2.47 2.19 -2.90
CA SER A 72 2.81 0.89 -3.48
C SER A 72 3.50 1.06 -4.82
N LYS A 73 4.71 0.50 -4.96
CA LYS A 73 5.52 0.58 -6.20
C LYS A 73 4.84 -0.04 -7.41
N TRP A 74 4.11 -1.13 -7.22
CA TRP A 74 3.48 -1.86 -8.33
C TRP A 74 2.47 -1.01 -9.13
N CYS A 75 1.88 0.02 -8.50
CA CYS A 75 0.99 0.96 -9.18
C CYS A 75 1.72 1.84 -10.21
N PHE A 76 3.06 1.88 -10.19
CA PHE A 76 3.92 2.77 -10.97
C PHE A 76 5.01 1.96 -11.69
N GLY A 77 4.58 0.93 -12.45
CA GLY A 77 5.46 -0.03 -13.12
C GLY A 77 6.50 0.59 -14.05
N ASP A 78 6.16 1.70 -14.70
CA ASP A 78 6.99 2.36 -15.72
C ASP A 78 8.24 3.04 -15.13
N TYR A 79 8.24 3.37 -13.84
CA TYR A 79 9.38 4.01 -13.18
C TYR A 79 10.38 2.97 -12.64
N LYS A 80 11.67 3.24 -12.79
CA LYS A 80 12.70 2.52 -12.05
C LYS A 80 12.59 2.86 -10.57
N LEU A 81 12.92 1.91 -9.69
CA LEU A 81 12.73 2.08 -8.25
C LEU A 81 13.53 3.27 -7.69
N ASP A 82 14.76 3.48 -8.14
CA ASP A 82 15.61 4.62 -7.74
C ASP A 82 14.94 5.96 -8.08
N GLU A 83 14.49 6.14 -9.32
CA GLU A 83 13.79 7.33 -9.79
C GLU A 83 12.48 7.54 -9.03
N PHE A 84 11.72 6.46 -8.82
CA PHE A 84 10.48 6.50 -8.07
C PHE A 84 10.68 6.97 -6.63
N CYS A 85 11.75 6.51 -5.97
CA CYS A 85 12.10 6.95 -4.63
C CYS A 85 12.46 8.45 -4.57
N GLU A 86 13.16 8.98 -5.57
CA GLU A 86 13.44 10.42 -5.67
C GLU A 86 12.17 11.24 -5.79
N ILE A 87 11.23 10.81 -6.65
CA ILE A 87 9.92 11.45 -6.80
C ILE A 87 9.15 11.42 -5.47
N CYS A 88 9.07 10.24 -4.82
CA CYS A 88 8.39 10.07 -3.54
C CYS A 88 8.94 11.03 -2.48
N LYS A 89 10.25 11.10 -2.36
CA LYS A 89 10.91 12.01 -1.42
C LYS A 89 10.62 13.48 -1.74
N HIS A 90 10.66 13.86 -3.01
CA HIS A 90 10.41 15.23 -3.44
C HIS A 90 9.00 15.71 -3.09
N ILE A 91 8.00 14.83 -3.18
CA ILE A 91 6.59 15.16 -2.87
C ILE A 91 6.22 14.94 -1.40
N GLY A 92 7.15 14.44 -0.57
CA GLY A 92 6.96 14.28 0.87
C GLY A 92 6.30 12.95 1.27
N ILE A 93 6.38 11.91 0.44
CA ILE A 93 6.07 10.53 0.81
C ILE A 93 7.24 9.98 1.62
N GLU A 94 6.95 9.25 2.70
CA GLU A 94 7.96 8.73 3.63
C GLU A 94 8.31 7.27 3.39
N SER A 95 7.47 6.54 2.66
CA SER A 95 7.61 5.10 2.48
C SER A 95 7.19 4.63 1.08
N VAL A 96 7.92 3.62 0.57
CA VAL A 96 7.51 2.82 -0.60
C VAL A 96 7.29 1.40 -0.11
N GLU A 97 6.15 0.79 -0.44
CA GLU A 97 5.76 -0.49 0.15
C GLU A 97 5.50 -1.59 -0.87
N LEU A 98 5.28 -2.81 -0.35
CA LEU A 98 5.08 -4.05 -1.10
C LEU A 98 6.29 -4.39 -2.00
N LEU A 99 7.47 -4.31 -1.39
CA LEU A 99 8.75 -4.58 -2.02
C LEU A 99 9.41 -5.82 -1.42
N ASP A 100 10.13 -6.54 -2.25
CA ASP A 100 10.93 -7.70 -1.87
C ASP A 100 12.26 -7.30 -1.19
N PRO A 101 12.89 -8.21 -0.45
CA PRO A 101 14.14 -7.91 0.28
C PRO A 101 15.26 -7.32 -0.56
N VAL A 102 15.35 -7.67 -1.84
CA VAL A 102 16.36 -7.16 -2.76
C VAL A 102 16.22 -5.66 -3.02
N ASP A 103 15.01 -5.11 -2.90
CA ASP A 103 14.68 -3.72 -3.19
C ASP A 103 14.78 -2.80 -1.97
N TRP A 104 14.73 -3.34 -0.74
CA TRP A 104 14.72 -2.53 0.47
C TRP A 104 15.93 -1.60 0.61
N PRO A 105 17.18 -2.03 0.30
CA PRO A 105 18.34 -1.15 0.37
C PRO A 105 18.25 0.05 -0.58
N ILE A 106 17.58 -0.10 -1.73
CA ILE A 106 17.39 1.00 -2.69
C ILE A 106 16.50 2.07 -2.08
N VAL A 107 15.37 1.68 -1.46
CA VAL A 107 14.46 2.61 -0.78
C VAL A 107 15.16 3.34 0.37
N GLN A 108 15.89 2.58 1.20
CA GLN A 108 16.59 3.10 2.38
C GLN A 108 17.71 4.07 2.02
N LYS A 109 18.42 3.86 0.90
CA LYS A 109 19.43 4.77 0.36
C LYS A 109 18.88 6.18 0.11
N HIS A 110 17.59 6.31 -0.25
CA HIS A 110 16.92 7.60 -0.43
C HIS A 110 16.38 8.20 0.89
N GLY A 111 16.60 7.54 2.03
CA GLY A 111 16.08 7.96 3.32
C GLY A 111 14.57 7.75 3.46
N LEU A 112 14.00 6.84 2.66
CA LEU A 112 12.63 6.35 2.78
C LEU A 112 12.62 5.03 3.55
N THR A 113 11.46 4.63 4.05
CA THR A 113 11.26 3.30 4.66
C THR A 113 10.39 2.40 3.77
N VAL A 114 10.27 1.13 4.16
CA VAL A 114 9.31 0.19 3.61
C VAL A 114 8.26 -0.10 4.68
N ALA A 115 7.11 0.59 4.61
CA ALA A 115 6.09 0.50 5.65
C ALA A 115 5.42 -0.88 5.70
N MET A 116 5.35 -1.57 4.56
CA MET A 116 4.85 -2.93 4.42
C MET A 116 5.81 -3.73 3.54
N ALA A 117 6.55 -4.65 4.15
CA ALA A 117 7.45 -5.57 3.46
C ALA A 117 6.67 -6.75 2.89
N GLN A 118 7.17 -7.32 1.80
CA GLN A 118 6.73 -8.60 1.25
C GLN A 118 7.92 -9.56 1.04
N GLY A 119 7.71 -10.66 0.35
CA GLY A 119 8.78 -11.61 -0.02
C GLY A 119 8.68 -12.97 0.66
N ALA A 120 7.68 -13.17 1.51
CA ALA A 120 7.49 -14.46 2.20
C ALA A 120 6.29 -15.26 1.70
N GLY A 121 5.27 -14.62 1.14
CA GLY A 121 4.02 -15.27 0.74
C GLY A 121 4.13 -16.04 -0.58
N LEU A 122 3.08 -16.81 -0.86
CA LEU A 122 2.89 -17.54 -2.12
C LEU A 122 1.88 -16.85 -3.04
N GLY A 123 1.64 -15.56 -2.81
CA GLY A 123 0.63 -14.74 -3.48
C GLY A 123 -0.72 -14.73 -2.75
N ILE A 124 -1.62 -13.90 -3.25
CA ILE A 124 -2.92 -13.59 -2.61
C ILE A 124 -3.81 -14.84 -2.47
N ASP A 125 -3.81 -15.69 -3.49
CA ASP A 125 -4.69 -16.86 -3.58
C ASP A 125 -4.22 -18.06 -2.74
N ARG A 126 -2.93 -18.14 -2.47
CA ARG A 126 -2.29 -19.27 -1.78
C ARG A 126 -1.82 -18.84 -0.40
N GLY A 127 -2.72 -18.89 0.58
CA GLY A 127 -2.49 -18.38 1.92
C GLY A 127 -2.76 -19.38 3.04
N PHE A 128 -2.83 -18.88 4.25
CA PHE A 128 -2.90 -19.68 5.48
C PHE A 128 -4.20 -20.45 5.67
N ASN A 129 -5.25 -20.21 4.85
CA ASN A 129 -6.46 -21.01 4.86
C ASN A 129 -6.25 -22.45 4.35
N ASP A 130 -5.20 -22.69 3.57
CA ASP A 130 -4.90 -24.04 3.06
C ASP A 130 -3.85 -24.72 3.94
N PRO A 131 -4.25 -25.72 4.75
CA PRO A 131 -3.30 -26.45 5.61
C PRO A 131 -2.19 -27.19 4.84
N ALA A 132 -2.41 -27.55 3.57
CA ALA A 132 -1.40 -28.19 2.74
C ALA A 132 -0.22 -27.25 2.41
N LEU A 133 -0.44 -25.94 2.48
CA LEU A 133 0.58 -24.92 2.22
C LEU A 133 1.34 -24.48 3.47
N HIS A 134 0.92 -24.90 4.67
CA HIS A 134 1.48 -24.39 5.93
C HIS A 134 2.99 -24.61 6.04
N ASP A 135 3.51 -25.79 5.65
CA ASP A 135 4.94 -26.04 5.77
C ASP A 135 5.77 -25.17 4.82
N GLU A 136 5.30 -25.00 3.59
CA GLU A 136 5.95 -24.13 2.61
C GLU A 136 5.88 -22.65 3.04
N LEU A 137 4.71 -22.17 3.49
CA LEU A 137 4.52 -20.82 4.00
C LEU A 137 5.40 -20.56 5.22
N VAL A 138 5.34 -21.43 6.22
CA VAL A 138 6.13 -21.27 7.45
C VAL A 138 7.61 -21.20 7.13
N ALA A 139 8.14 -22.12 6.31
CA ALA A 139 9.55 -22.12 5.93
C ALA A 139 9.95 -20.84 5.18
N SER A 140 9.05 -20.26 4.39
CA SER A 140 9.29 -19.00 3.69
C SER A 140 9.32 -17.81 4.68
N TYR A 141 8.32 -17.70 5.55
CA TYR A 141 8.26 -16.62 6.55
C TYR A 141 9.39 -16.69 7.57
N GLU A 142 9.83 -17.91 7.98
CA GLU A 142 10.97 -18.09 8.89
C GLU A 142 12.27 -17.50 8.33
N LYS A 143 12.44 -17.48 7.02
CA LYS A 143 13.59 -16.84 6.35
C LYS A 143 13.46 -15.33 6.31
N VAL A 144 12.26 -14.81 6.01
CA VAL A 144 12.06 -13.38 5.74
C VAL A 144 11.87 -12.56 7.02
N ILE A 145 11.25 -13.12 8.08
CA ILE A 145 11.05 -12.40 9.35
C ILE A 145 12.37 -11.81 9.92
N PRO A 146 13.48 -12.59 10.03
CA PRO A 146 14.74 -12.00 10.46
C PRO A 146 15.25 -10.91 9.53
N MET A 147 15.09 -11.07 8.21
CA MET A 147 15.54 -10.07 7.23
C MET A 147 14.80 -8.74 7.39
N VAL A 148 13.48 -8.78 7.67
CA VAL A 148 12.66 -7.59 7.97
C VAL A 148 13.22 -6.85 9.19
N ALA A 149 13.53 -7.58 10.25
CA ALA A 149 14.09 -7.00 11.48
C ALA A 149 15.50 -6.42 11.26
N ASP A 150 16.37 -7.15 10.56
CA ASP A 150 17.75 -6.74 10.27
C ASP A 150 17.78 -5.49 9.38
N ALA A 151 16.80 -5.34 8.49
CA ALA A 151 16.60 -4.13 7.69
C ALA A 151 15.97 -2.95 8.48
N GLY A 152 15.65 -3.13 9.77
CA GLY A 152 14.98 -2.11 10.58
C GLY A 152 13.51 -1.87 10.20
N LEU A 153 12.89 -2.82 9.50
CA LEU A 153 11.49 -2.80 9.11
C LEU A 153 10.63 -3.49 10.18
N THR A 154 9.32 -3.26 10.15
CA THR A 154 8.43 -3.77 11.21
C THR A 154 7.28 -4.62 10.71
N ASN A 155 6.75 -4.38 9.53
CA ASN A 155 5.55 -5.05 9.04
C ASN A 155 5.88 -5.97 7.88
N LEU A 156 5.33 -7.18 7.92
CA LEU A 156 5.43 -8.18 6.86
C LEU A 156 4.04 -8.66 6.48
N ILE A 157 3.66 -8.45 5.22
CA ILE A 157 2.33 -8.82 4.73
C ILE A 157 2.13 -10.33 4.69
N CYS A 158 0.90 -10.76 4.98
CA CYS A 158 0.46 -12.14 4.80
C CYS A 158 -0.98 -12.20 4.27
N PHE A 159 -1.33 -13.35 3.70
CA PHE A 159 -2.61 -13.55 3.03
C PHE A 159 -3.34 -14.76 3.58
N SER A 160 -4.67 -14.65 3.67
CA SER A 160 -5.51 -15.79 4.04
C SER A 160 -5.60 -16.83 2.93
N GLY A 161 -5.52 -16.40 1.68
CA GLY A 161 -5.81 -17.25 0.53
C GLY A 161 -7.30 -17.32 0.20
N ARG A 162 -7.64 -18.14 -0.78
CA ARG A 162 -9.02 -18.36 -1.21
C ARG A 162 -9.80 -19.14 -0.17
N ARG A 163 -11.09 -18.86 -0.08
CA ARG A 163 -12.04 -19.57 0.77
C ARG A 163 -12.19 -21.04 0.37
N ASN A 164 -12.27 -21.34 -0.92
CA ASN A 164 -12.41 -22.71 -1.46
C ASN A 164 -13.58 -23.49 -0.80
N GLY A 165 -14.69 -22.81 -0.53
CA GLY A 165 -15.89 -23.40 0.03
C GLY A 165 -15.85 -23.69 1.54
N VAL A 166 -14.77 -23.36 2.27
CA VAL A 166 -14.74 -23.56 3.73
C VAL A 166 -15.61 -22.53 4.45
N THR A 167 -16.13 -22.92 5.61
CA THR A 167 -16.85 -22.00 6.50
C THR A 167 -15.89 -21.02 7.18
N ASP A 168 -16.42 -19.94 7.74
CA ASP A 168 -15.60 -18.99 8.51
C ASP A 168 -14.88 -19.67 9.67
N LEU A 169 -15.58 -20.56 10.40
CA LEU A 169 -14.97 -21.32 11.50
C LEU A 169 -13.77 -22.14 11.03
N GLN A 170 -13.94 -22.91 9.96
CA GLN A 170 -12.86 -23.71 9.39
C GLN A 170 -11.70 -22.83 8.91
N GLY A 171 -12.02 -21.69 8.27
CA GLY A 171 -11.02 -20.72 7.83
C GLY A 171 -10.19 -20.12 8.96
N TRP A 172 -10.85 -19.75 10.07
CA TRP A 172 -10.15 -19.30 11.28
C TRP A 172 -9.24 -20.37 11.86
N GLU A 173 -9.72 -21.61 12.00
CA GLU A 173 -8.94 -22.74 12.51
C GLU A 173 -7.72 -23.02 11.64
N ASN A 174 -7.89 -23.01 10.32
CA ASN A 174 -6.80 -23.22 9.38
C ASN A 174 -5.75 -22.12 9.49
N CYS A 175 -6.16 -20.85 9.38
CA CYS A 175 -5.25 -19.71 9.45
C CYS A 175 -4.55 -19.64 10.83
N GLU A 176 -5.29 -19.83 11.91
CA GLU A 176 -4.75 -19.84 13.27
C GLU A 176 -3.65 -20.88 13.43
N LYS A 177 -3.89 -22.11 12.96
CA LYS A 177 -2.93 -23.22 13.04
C LYS A 177 -1.60 -22.92 12.33
N GLY A 178 -1.67 -22.35 11.12
CA GLY A 178 -0.47 -22.00 10.36
C GLY A 178 0.26 -20.81 10.95
N LEU A 179 -0.46 -19.72 11.23
CA LEU A 179 0.12 -18.46 11.70
C LEU A 179 0.72 -18.60 13.12
N LYS A 180 0.12 -19.34 14.03
CA LYS A 180 0.67 -19.55 15.39
C LYS A 180 2.06 -20.20 15.38
N ARG A 181 2.44 -20.91 14.34
CA ARG A 181 3.81 -21.44 14.18
C ARG A 181 4.85 -20.33 14.03
N LEU A 182 4.46 -19.18 13.48
CA LEU A 182 5.33 -18.04 13.19
C LEU A 182 5.37 -17.01 14.32
N ILE A 183 4.35 -16.96 15.17
CA ILE A 183 4.22 -15.93 16.21
C ILE A 183 5.44 -15.85 17.13
N PRO A 184 5.99 -16.96 17.67
CA PRO A 184 7.17 -16.87 18.54
C PRO A 184 8.37 -16.23 17.85
N LEU A 185 8.57 -16.48 16.56
CA LEU A 185 9.63 -15.88 15.79
C LEU A 185 9.36 -14.39 15.49
N ALA A 186 8.13 -14.06 15.13
CA ALA A 186 7.70 -12.69 14.88
C ALA A 186 7.87 -11.82 16.15
N GLU A 187 7.47 -12.33 17.32
CA GLU A 187 7.65 -11.66 18.61
C GLU A 187 9.13 -11.48 18.97
N LYS A 188 9.94 -12.53 18.80
CA LYS A 188 11.40 -12.48 19.03
C LYS A 188 12.07 -11.37 18.21
N HIS A 189 11.67 -11.22 16.96
CA HIS A 189 12.23 -10.24 16.03
C HIS A 189 11.49 -8.91 16.02
N LYS A 190 10.40 -8.77 16.80
CA LYS A 190 9.54 -7.58 16.86
C LYS A 190 8.94 -7.22 15.49
N VAL A 191 8.71 -8.21 14.65
CA VAL A 191 8.04 -8.08 13.35
C VAL A 191 6.56 -8.32 13.52
N VAL A 192 5.74 -7.52 12.89
CA VAL A 192 4.28 -7.67 12.87
C VAL A 192 3.89 -8.37 11.58
N LEU A 193 3.32 -9.56 11.67
CA LEU A 193 2.65 -10.22 10.57
C LEU A 193 1.32 -9.50 10.32
N THR A 194 1.11 -9.00 9.12
CA THR A 194 -0.03 -8.14 8.80
C THR A 194 -0.89 -8.80 7.74
N MET A 195 -2.06 -9.32 8.16
CA MET A 195 -3.02 -9.97 7.27
C MET A 195 -3.78 -8.93 6.48
N GLU A 196 -3.72 -9.02 5.15
CA GLU A 196 -4.43 -8.08 4.29
C GLU A 196 -5.91 -8.42 4.18
N LEU A 197 -6.74 -7.39 4.31
CA LEU A 197 -8.15 -7.39 3.96
C LEU A 197 -8.28 -7.05 2.47
N LEU A 198 -8.89 -7.92 1.68
CA LEU A 198 -9.14 -7.66 0.27
C LEU A 198 -10.65 -7.63 -0.01
N ASN A 199 -11.07 -6.71 -0.86
CA ASN A 199 -12.48 -6.57 -1.20
C ASN A 199 -12.98 -7.76 -2.04
N SER A 200 -14.19 -8.22 -1.75
CA SER A 200 -14.83 -9.38 -2.41
C SER A 200 -15.27 -9.10 -3.87
N VAL A 201 -15.22 -7.86 -4.33
CA VAL A 201 -15.54 -7.48 -5.72
C VAL A 201 -14.37 -7.77 -6.65
N GLY A 202 -13.18 -7.27 -6.30
CA GLY A 202 -11.95 -7.47 -7.06
C GLY A 202 -11.29 -8.83 -6.82
N HIS A 203 -11.41 -9.35 -5.59
CA HIS A 203 -10.78 -10.60 -5.15
C HIS A 203 -11.83 -11.62 -4.75
N LYS A 204 -12.55 -12.15 -5.74
CA LYS A 204 -13.59 -13.13 -5.51
C LYS A 204 -13.03 -14.37 -4.80
N ASP A 205 -13.79 -14.85 -3.83
CA ASP A 205 -13.44 -16.02 -3.01
C ASP A 205 -12.22 -15.83 -2.08
N TYR A 206 -11.70 -14.62 -1.90
CA TYR A 206 -10.70 -14.37 -0.88
C TYR A 206 -11.34 -14.50 0.52
N LEU A 207 -10.64 -15.15 1.46
CA LEU A 207 -11.28 -15.52 2.73
C LEU A 207 -11.37 -14.34 3.70
N CYS A 208 -10.29 -13.57 3.88
CA CYS A 208 -10.24 -12.41 4.77
C CYS A 208 -10.76 -11.15 4.07
N ASP A 209 -12.04 -11.14 3.68
CA ASP A 209 -12.66 -10.09 2.89
C ASP A 209 -13.49 -9.08 3.73
N HIS A 210 -13.64 -9.35 5.04
CA HIS A 210 -14.41 -8.52 5.97
C HIS A 210 -13.64 -8.25 7.25
N THR A 211 -13.69 -7.00 7.73
CA THR A 211 -13.00 -6.57 8.96
C THR A 211 -13.38 -7.43 10.17
N VAL A 212 -14.66 -7.82 10.29
CA VAL A 212 -15.13 -8.68 11.41
C VAL A 212 -14.43 -10.04 11.38
N TRP A 213 -14.25 -10.64 10.21
CA TRP A 213 -13.55 -11.90 10.05
C TRP A 213 -12.08 -11.78 10.46
N GLY A 214 -11.39 -10.73 9.98
CA GLY A 214 -10.00 -10.45 10.33
C GLY A 214 -9.80 -10.16 11.81
N ALA A 215 -10.71 -9.38 12.42
CA ALA A 215 -10.67 -9.07 13.85
C ALA A 215 -10.80 -10.33 14.73
N GLU A 216 -11.68 -11.26 14.35
CA GLU A 216 -11.80 -12.55 15.04
C GLU A 216 -10.50 -13.38 14.91
N LEU A 217 -9.86 -13.38 13.74
CA LEU A 217 -8.56 -14.04 13.57
C LEU A 217 -7.49 -13.40 14.49
N CYS A 218 -7.42 -12.08 14.58
CA CYS A 218 -6.52 -11.38 15.50
C CYS A 218 -6.76 -11.80 16.95
N ARG A 219 -8.03 -11.90 17.37
CA ARG A 219 -8.40 -12.35 18.73
C ARG A 219 -7.96 -13.79 19.01
N ARG A 220 -8.09 -14.70 18.04
CA ARG A 220 -7.69 -16.10 18.13
C ARG A 220 -6.17 -16.26 18.19
N ILE A 221 -5.44 -15.51 17.39
CA ILE A 221 -3.96 -15.46 17.42
C ILE A 221 -3.47 -14.93 18.77
N GLY A 222 -4.07 -13.85 19.27
CA GLY A 222 -3.81 -13.31 20.61
C GLY A 222 -2.44 -12.65 20.78
N SER A 223 -1.75 -12.32 19.70
CA SER A 223 -0.41 -11.70 19.74
C SER A 223 -0.44 -10.23 19.29
N PRO A 224 0.34 -9.34 19.93
CA PRO A 224 0.53 -7.99 19.45
C PRO A 224 1.27 -7.93 18.11
N ASN A 225 1.96 -9.00 17.74
CA ASN A 225 2.72 -9.14 16.50
C ASN A 225 1.90 -9.75 15.34
N PHE A 226 0.58 -9.77 15.47
CA PHE A 226 -0.34 -10.08 14.38
C PHE A 226 -1.44 -9.02 14.29
N LYS A 227 -1.57 -8.37 13.14
CA LYS A 227 -2.49 -7.26 12.88
C LYS A 227 -3.13 -7.39 11.51
N LEU A 228 -4.05 -6.47 11.20
CA LEU A 228 -4.68 -6.35 9.90
C LEU A 228 -4.09 -5.17 9.12
N LEU A 229 -3.99 -5.35 7.82
CA LEU A 229 -3.85 -4.27 6.85
C LEU A 229 -5.25 -3.94 6.33
N TYR A 230 -5.66 -2.72 6.52
CA TYR A 230 -6.90 -2.18 5.99
C TYR A 230 -6.57 -1.25 4.83
N ASP A 231 -6.78 -1.76 3.64
CA ASP A 231 -6.57 -1.02 2.39
C ASP A 231 -7.88 -0.36 1.92
#